data_385fd7da39a57e24fffd58e7c9e6b14d
#
_entry.id   385fd7da39a57e24fffd58e7c9e6b14d
#
_cell.length_a   1.000
_cell.length_b   1.000
_cell.length_c   1.000
_cell.angle_alpha   90.00
_cell.angle_beta   90.00
_cell.angle_gamma   90.00
#
_symmetry.space_group_name_H-M   'P 1'
#
loop_
_entity.id
_entity.type
_entity.pdbx_description
1 polymer ?
#
loop_
_entity_poly.entity_id
_entity_poly.type
_entity_poly.pdbx_seq_one_letter_code
_entity_poly.pdbx_strand_id
1 'polypeptide(L)'
;ILTIEASGIGIACIVAEFFDVPVVFAKKSKSKNIAGAVYTSKVESFTHNKVYDVIVSKKFLTKEDKVLLIDDFLANGNALKGLIEIIKSAGAELIGAGIVIEKGFQKGGADLRAQGVHLESLAIVDSMDDVTGKINFREQ
;
A
#
# COMPACT_ATOMS: atom_id res chain seq x y z
N ILE A 1 -2.60 7.95 8.12
CA ILE A 1 -2.46 6.63 7.47
C ILE A 1 -2.99 6.70 6.04
N LEU A 2 -2.25 6.17 5.07
CA LEU A 2 -2.72 6.01 3.70
C LEU A 2 -2.74 4.53 3.33
N THR A 3 -3.84 4.08 2.71
CA THR A 3 -4.03 2.71 2.21
C THR A 3 -4.70 2.71 0.84
N ILE A 4 -5.00 1.53 0.30
CA ILE A 4 -5.72 1.36 -0.95
C ILE A 4 -6.99 0.51 -0.75
N GLU A 5 -8.08 0.85 -1.46
CA GLU A 5 -9.29 0.03 -1.41
C GLU A 5 -9.04 -1.38 -1.99
N ALA A 6 -9.67 -2.43 -1.41
CA ALA A 6 -10.64 -2.37 -0.34
C ALA A 6 -10.09 -2.99 0.96
N SER A 7 -9.32 -4.08 0.90
CA SER A 7 -8.94 -4.95 2.02
C SER A 7 -8.07 -4.25 3.08
N GLY A 8 -7.17 -3.36 2.66
CA GLY A 8 -6.33 -2.58 3.57
C GLY A 8 -7.08 -1.59 4.47
N ILE A 9 -8.31 -1.18 4.11
CA ILE A 9 -9.03 -0.12 4.82
C ILE A 9 -9.33 -0.50 6.28
N GLY A 10 -9.82 -1.71 6.51
CA GLY A 10 -10.15 -2.16 7.88
C GLY A 10 -8.93 -2.17 8.79
N ILE A 11 -7.80 -2.66 8.28
CA ILE A 11 -6.53 -2.69 9.00
C ILE A 11 -6.02 -1.27 9.27
N ALA A 12 -6.06 -0.42 8.25
CA ALA A 12 -5.65 0.98 8.37
C ALA A 12 -6.44 1.74 9.44
N CYS A 13 -7.76 1.49 9.56
CA CYS A 13 -8.59 2.08 10.60
C CYS A 13 -8.16 1.65 12.00
N ILE A 14 -7.85 0.36 12.21
CA ILE A 14 -7.37 -0.14 13.49
C ILE A 14 -6.01 0.47 13.85
N VAL A 15 -5.08 0.51 12.89
CA VAL A 15 -3.76 1.11 13.11
C VAL A 15 -3.87 2.62 13.41
N ALA A 16 -4.74 3.32 12.70
CA ALA A 16 -4.94 4.76 12.89
C ALA A 16 -5.46 5.12 14.28
N GLU A 17 -6.27 4.25 14.90
CA GLU A 17 -6.74 4.43 16.28
C GLU A 17 -5.58 4.43 17.29
N PHE A 18 -4.57 3.56 17.08
CA PHE A 18 -3.38 3.54 17.96
C PHE A 18 -2.49 4.78 17.83
N PHE A 19 -2.49 5.41 16.65
CA PHE A 19 -1.70 6.62 16.40
C PHE A 19 -2.49 7.91 16.57
N ASP A 20 -3.81 7.83 16.81
CA ASP A 20 -4.74 8.97 16.86
C ASP A 20 -4.61 9.88 15.62
N VAL A 21 -4.67 9.28 14.43
CA VAL A 21 -4.49 9.97 13.15
C VAL A 21 -5.59 9.58 12.15
N PRO A 22 -5.89 10.46 11.17
CA PRO A 22 -6.88 10.14 10.14
C PRO A 22 -6.42 9.05 9.19
N VAL A 23 -7.41 8.38 8.57
CA VAL A 23 -7.21 7.43 7.47
C VAL A 23 -7.66 8.06 6.16
N VAL A 24 -6.79 7.96 5.16
CA VAL A 24 -7.12 8.26 3.77
C VAL A 24 -6.95 6.98 2.96
N PHE A 25 -7.88 6.67 2.09
CA PHE A 25 -7.71 5.55 1.18
C PHE A 25 -7.74 5.98 -0.29
N ALA A 26 -6.84 5.40 -1.05
CA ALA A 26 -6.79 5.58 -2.48
C ALA A 26 -7.85 4.70 -3.18
N LYS A 27 -8.52 5.23 -4.18
CA LYS A 27 -9.52 4.53 -4.98
C LYS A 27 -8.94 4.01 -6.28
N LYS A 28 -9.39 2.84 -6.72
CA LYS A 28 -8.95 2.19 -7.97
C LYS A 28 -9.71 2.70 -9.22
N SER A 29 -10.62 3.63 -9.04
CA SER A 29 -11.34 4.25 -10.15
C SER A 29 -11.83 5.64 -9.79
N LYS A 30 -11.95 6.50 -10.81
CA LYS A 30 -12.54 7.83 -10.64
C LYS A 30 -14.06 7.68 -10.48
N SER A 31 -14.57 7.77 -9.26
CA SER A 31 -16.00 7.82 -9.03
C SER A 31 -16.52 9.24 -9.29
N LYS A 32 -17.78 9.36 -9.74
CA LYS A 32 -18.46 10.65 -9.94
C LYS A 32 -18.52 11.51 -8.65
N ASN A 33 -18.32 10.89 -7.49
CA ASN A 33 -18.40 11.52 -6.18
C ASN A 33 -17.07 12.14 -5.70
N ILE A 34 -15.97 11.99 -6.46
CA ILE A 34 -14.73 12.70 -6.13
C ILE A 34 -14.77 14.05 -6.82
N ALA A 35 -15.29 15.03 -6.09
CA ALA A 35 -15.24 16.43 -6.51
C ALA A 35 -13.85 17.00 -6.26
N GLY A 36 -13.32 17.78 -7.22
CA GLY A 36 -12.08 18.51 -7.07
C GLY A 36 -10.86 17.83 -7.68
N ALA A 37 -9.70 18.42 -7.39
CA ALA A 37 -8.41 17.95 -7.91
C ALA A 37 -7.95 16.67 -7.18
N VAL A 38 -7.33 15.76 -7.92
CA VAL A 38 -6.80 14.50 -7.42
C VAL A 38 -5.32 14.33 -7.76
N TYR A 39 -4.63 13.56 -6.95
CA TYR A 39 -3.39 12.89 -7.35
C TYR A 39 -3.74 11.57 -8.00
N THR A 40 -3.01 11.18 -9.03
CA THR A 40 -3.24 9.94 -9.77
C THR A 40 -1.93 9.23 -10.01
N SER A 41 -1.91 7.91 -9.83
CA SER A 41 -0.82 7.04 -10.27
C SER A 41 -1.40 5.84 -11.00
N LYS A 42 -0.63 5.27 -11.93
CA LYS A 42 -1.00 4.04 -12.65
C LYS A 42 -0.41 2.82 -11.96
N VAL A 43 -1.25 1.83 -11.69
CA VAL A 43 -0.86 0.59 -11.04
C VAL A 43 -1.23 -0.59 -11.94
N GLU A 44 -0.28 -1.48 -12.17
CA GLU A 44 -0.51 -2.74 -12.85
C GLU A 44 -1.02 -3.79 -11.86
N SER A 45 -2.18 -4.38 -12.18
CA SER A 45 -2.68 -5.56 -11.46
C SER A 45 -2.17 -6.82 -12.12
N PHE A 46 -1.33 -7.57 -11.42
CA PHE A 46 -0.88 -8.88 -11.89
C PHE A 46 -2.02 -9.91 -11.97
N THR A 47 -3.00 -9.82 -11.07
CA THR A 47 -4.11 -10.76 -10.99
C THR A 47 -5.07 -10.63 -12.17
N HIS A 48 -5.16 -9.45 -12.78
CA HIS A 48 -6.12 -9.16 -13.86
C HIS A 48 -5.47 -8.67 -15.15
N ASN A 49 -4.14 -8.60 -15.20
CA ASN A 49 -3.38 -8.09 -16.36
C ASN A 49 -3.93 -6.74 -16.87
N LYS A 50 -4.36 -5.88 -15.96
CA LYS A 50 -4.97 -4.57 -16.22
C LYS A 50 -4.22 -3.46 -15.50
N VAL A 51 -4.01 -2.37 -16.20
CA VAL A 51 -3.56 -1.10 -15.61
C VAL A 51 -4.80 -0.35 -15.14
N TYR A 52 -4.79 0.12 -13.90
CA TYR A 52 -5.85 0.97 -13.36
C TYR A 52 -5.25 2.21 -12.71
N ASP A 53 -6.03 3.27 -12.69
CA ASP A 53 -5.65 4.50 -12.01
C ASP A 53 -5.97 4.37 -10.51
N VAL A 54 -4.98 4.70 -9.70
CA VAL A 54 -5.16 4.89 -8.27
C VAL A 54 -5.20 6.38 -8.00
N ILE A 55 -6.21 6.83 -7.26
CA ILE A 55 -6.47 8.24 -7.04
C ILE A 55 -6.67 8.59 -5.58
N VAL A 56 -6.15 9.75 -5.17
CA VAL A 56 -6.37 10.37 -3.86
C VAL A 56 -6.78 11.82 -4.06
N SER A 57 -7.80 12.27 -3.35
CA SER A 57 -8.21 13.68 -3.40
C SER A 57 -7.14 14.58 -2.77
N LYS A 58 -6.78 15.67 -3.44
CA LYS A 58 -5.85 16.69 -2.90
C LYS A 58 -6.35 17.37 -1.63
N LYS A 59 -7.65 17.24 -1.33
CA LYS A 59 -8.23 17.75 -0.09
C LYS A 59 -7.72 17.01 1.15
N PHE A 60 -7.31 15.74 0.99
CA PHE A 60 -6.98 14.86 2.12
C PHE A 60 -5.50 14.45 2.16
N LEU A 61 -4.68 14.97 1.25
CA LEU A 61 -3.24 14.73 1.25
C LEU A 61 -2.51 15.98 0.77
N THR A 62 -1.63 16.50 1.60
CA THR A 62 -0.90 17.76 1.38
C THR A 62 0.59 17.57 1.65
N LYS A 63 1.39 18.56 1.31
CA LYS A 63 2.84 18.56 1.54
C LYS A 63 3.23 18.62 3.03
N GLU A 64 2.32 18.96 3.90
CA GLU A 64 2.56 19.01 5.35
C GLU A 64 2.40 17.64 6.02
N ASP A 65 1.89 16.64 5.28
CA ASP A 65 1.57 15.34 5.86
C ASP A 65 2.80 14.42 5.94
N LYS A 66 2.91 13.72 7.07
CA LYS A 66 3.78 12.57 7.27
C LYS A 66 2.94 11.31 7.14
N VAL A 67 3.27 10.48 6.16
CA VAL A 67 2.42 9.38 5.72
C VAL A 67 3.01 8.03 6.08
N LEU A 68 2.24 7.22 6.82
CA LEU A 68 2.48 5.79 6.98
C LEU A 68 1.54 5.03 6.05
N LEU A 69 2.10 4.19 5.19
CA LEU A 69 1.35 3.27 4.34
C LEU A 69 0.96 2.02 5.12
N ILE A 70 -0.29 1.57 4.99
CA ILE A 70 -0.76 0.32 5.57
C ILE A 70 -1.47 -0.49 4.48
N ASP A 71 -1.12 -1.77 4.34
CA ASP A 71 -1.81 -2.68 3.43
C ASP A 71 -1.86 -4.11 3.99
N ASP A 72 -2.77 -4.95 3.47
CA ASP A 72 -2.94 -6.33 3.92
C ASP A 72 -1.88 -7.27 3.33
N PHE A 73 -1.63 -7.20 2.02
CA PHE A 73 -0.70 -8.08 1.32
C PHE A 73 0.32 -7.32 0.48
N LEU A 74 1.58 -7.71 0.59
CA LEU A 74 2.64 -7.26 -0.29
C LEU A 74 3.14 -8.41 -1.18
N ALA A 75 2.88 -8.29 -2.47
CA ALA A 75 3.32 -9.21 -3.51
C ALA A 75 4.44 -8.58 -4.36
N ASN A 76 4.13 -8.11 -5.57
CA ASN A 76 5.09 -7.42 -6.43
C ASN A 76 5.29 -5.93 -6.09
N GLY A 77 4.52 -5.42 -5.13
CA GLY A 77 4.65 -4.06 -4.63
C GLY A 77 4.05 -2.96 -5.52
N ASN A 78 3.31 -3.31 -6.56
CA ASN A 78 2.78 -2.32 -7.50
C ASN A 78 1.81 -1.33 -6.84
N ALA A 79 0.95 -1.81 -5.94
CA ALA A 79 0.03 -0.95 -5.19
C ALA A 79 0.80 0.07 -4.33
N LEU A 80 1.78 -0.39 -3.55
CA LEU A 80 2.59 0.49 -2.72
C LEU A 80 3.42 1.48 -3.55
N LYS A 81 4.01 1.04 -4.65
CA LYS A 81 4.74 1.91 -5.59
C LYS A 81 3.83 3.04 -6.10
N GLY A 82 2.58 2.72 -6.47
CA GLY A 82 1.60 3.72 -6.89
C GLY A 82 1.22 4.70 -5.77
N LEU A 83 1.06 4.22 -4.54
CA LEU A 83 0.81 5.10 -3.40
C LEU A 83 2.01 6.01 -3.07
N ILE A 84 3.24 5.49 -3.18
CA ILE A 84 4.48 6.26 -3.01
C ILE A 84 4.58 7.38 -4.05
N GLU A 85 4.22 7.12 -5.30
CA GLU A 85 4.15 8.16 -6.35
C GLU A 85 3.13 9.25 -6.02
N ILE A 86 1.98 8.88 -5.46
CA ILE A 86 0.96 9.83 -5.01
C ILE A 86 1.51 10.69 -3.87
N ILE A 87 2.17 10.09 -2.87
CA ILE A 87 2.80 10.81 -1.76
C ILE A 87 3.83 11.81 -2.28
N LYS A 88 4.71 11.38 -3.19
CA LYS A 88 5.71 12.25 -3.83
C LYS A 88 5.04 13.40 -4.61
N SER A 89 3.98 13.11 -5.34
CA SER A 89 3.22 14.12 -6.11
C SER A 89 2.52 15.13 -5.22
N ALA A 90 2.16 14.76 -4.01
CA ALA A 90 1.62 15.66 -2.99
C ALA A 90 2.70 16.51 -2.31
N GLY A 91 3.97 16.13 -2.44
CA GLY A 91 5.08 16.71 -1.70
C GLY A 91 5.11 16.26 -0.23
N ALA A 92 4.33 15.26 0.14
CA ALA A 92 4.25 14.70 1.48
C ALA A 92 5.47 13.81 1.79
N GLU A 93 5.72 13.59 3.08
CA GLU A 93 6.81 12.74 3.57
C GLU A 93 6.31 11.31 3.77
N LEU A 94 6.95 10.32 3.12
CA LEU A 94 6.74 8.91 3.44
C LEU A 94 7.62 8.53 4.63
N ILE A 95 7.00 8.14 5.75
CA ILE A 95 7.73 7.71 6.96
C ILE A 95 7.94 6.19 7.02
N GLY A 96 7.14 5.41 6.32
CA GLY A 96 7.28 3.96 6.26
C GLY A 96 6.06 3.26 5.72
N ALA A 97 6.12 1.93 5.71
CA ALA A 97 5.02 1.05 5.31
C ALA A 97 4.90 -0.15 6.26
N GLY A 98 3.67 -0.46 6.67
CA GLY A 98 3.32 -1.64 7.47
C GLY A 98 2.45 -2.59 6.66
N ILE A 99 2.82 -3.85 6.62
CA ILE A 99 2.16 -4.91 5.86
C ILE A 99 1.78 -6.06 6.79
N VAL A 100 0.58 -6.60 6.63
CA VAL A 100 0.20 -7.78 7.41
C VAL A 100 0.95 -9.01 6.92
N ILE A 101 0.85 -9.32 5.62
CA ILE A 101 1.50 -10.49 5.03
C ILE A 101 2.33 -10.10 3.81
N GLU A 102 3.63 -10.34 3.86
CA GLU A 102 4.55 -10.18 2.73
C GLU A 102 4.79 -11.53 2.06
N LYS A 103 4.65 -11.59 0.74
CA LYS A 103 5.09 -12.73 -0.07
C LYS A 103 6.59 -12.59 -0.35
N GLY A 104 7.43 -13.06 0.57
CA GLY A 104 8.88 -12.91 0.52
C GLY A 104 9.55 -13.59 -0.67
N PHE A 105 8.87 -14.56 -1.32
CA PHE A 105 9.29 -15.19 -2.58
C PHE A 105 9.01 -14.32 -3.82
N GLN A 106 8.38 -13.14 -3.64
CA GLN A 106 8.17 -12.13 -4.68
C GLN A 106 9.04 -10.90 -4.42
N LYS A 107 9.25 -10.08 -5.46
CA LYS A 107 10.27 -9.02 -5.42
C LYS A 107 9.84 -7.75 -4.67
N GLY A 108 8.54 -7.57 -4.41
CA GLY A 108 8.02 -6.28 -3.94
C GLY A 108 8.66 -5.75 -2.68
N GLY A 109 8.81 -6.60 -1.66
CA GLY A 109 9.42 -6.20 -0.39
C GLY A 109 10.91 -5.87 -0.54
N ALA A 110 11.67 -6.73 -1.24
CA ALA A 110 13.08 -6.49 -1.50
C ALA A 110 13.32 -5.20 -2.29
N ASP A 111 12.52 -4.96 -3.34
CA ASP A 111 12.61 -3.75 -4.17
C ASP A 111 12.34 -2.47 -3.37
N LEU A 112 11.31 -2.49 -2.50
CA LEU A 112 10.94 -1.33 -1.69
C LEU A 112 12.01 -1.02 -0.63
N ARG A 113 12.54 -2.04 0.05
CA ARG A 113 13.65 -1.87 1.01
C ARG A 113 14.92 -1.36 0.32
N ALA A 114 15.25 -1.86 -0.88
CA ALA A 114 16.38 -1.38 -1.67
C ALA A 114 16.22 0.09 -2.10
N GLN A 115 15.00 0.59 -2.23
CA GLN A 115 14.70 2.00 -2.49
C GLN A 115 14.71 2.88 -1.22
N GLY A 116 15.05 2.30 -0.06
CA GLY A 116 15.12 3.03 1.21
C GLY A 116 13.79 3.17 1.94
N VAL A 117 12.75 2.43 1.53
CA VAL A 117 11.47 2.43 2.26
C VAL A 117 11.64 1.64 3.56
N HIS A 118 11.33 2.26 4.70
CA HIS A 118 11.19 1.57 5.97
C HIS A 118 9.93 0.69 5.89
N LEU A 119 10.13 -0.60 5.65
CA LEU A 119 9.06 -1.57 5.43
C LEU A 119 9.10 -2.64 6.52
N GLU A 120 8.02 -2.70 7.30
CA GLU A 120 7.79 -3.73 8.31
C GLU A 120 6.62 -4.64 7.89
N SER A 121 6.79 -5.94 8.08
CA SER A 121 5.78 -6.95 7.76
C SER A 121 5.54 -7.83 8.96
N LEU A 122 4.27 -8.03 9.36
CA LEU A 122 3.95 -8.87 10.52
C LEU A 122 4.23 -10.36 10.27
N ALA A 123 4.12 -10.80 9.02
CA ALA A 123 4.50 -12.14 8.60
C ALA A 123 5.09 -12.12 7.19
N ILE A 124 6.17 -12.87 6.98
CA ILE A 124 6.79 -13.03 5.67
C ILE A 124 6.69 -14.50 5.26
N VAL A 125 6.02 -14.76 4.14
CA VAL A 125 5.89 -16.08 3.56
C VAL A 125 7.05 -16.33 2.60
N ASP A 126 7.91 -17.28 2.92
CA ASP A 126 9.07 -17.63 2.08
C ASP A 126 8.73 -18.57 0.92
N SER A 127 7.72 -19.41 1.12
CA SER A 127 7.23 -20.29 0.04
C SER A 127 5.81 -20.76 0.29
N MET A 128 5.10 -21.07 -0.79
CA MET A 128 3.79 -21.72 -0.80
C MET A 128 3.85 -22.89 -1.79
N ASP A 129 3.33 -24.03 -1.36
CA ASP A 129 3.23 -25.24 -2.17
C ASP A 129 1.75 -25.48 -2.51
N ASP A 130 1.40 -25.27 -3.77
CA ASP A 130 0.03 -25.39 -4.26
C ASP A 130 -0.50 -26.83 -4.25
N VAL A 131 0.39 -27.83 -4.19
CA VAL A 131 0.02 -29.27 -4.20
C VAL A 131 -0.31 -29.74 -2.80
N THR A 132 0.56 -29.40 -1.84
CA THR A 132 0.43 -29.85 -0.45
C THR A 132 -0.32 -28.84 0.44
N GLY A 133 -0.50 -27.62 -0.01
CA GLY A 133 -1.05 -26.50 0.77
C GLY A 133 -0.09 -26.01 1.86
N LYS A 134 1.16 -26.46 1.87
CA LYS A 134 2.14 -26.05 2.88
C LYS A 134 2.59 -24.60 2.65
N ILE A 135 2.56 -23.81 3.73
CA ILE A 135 3.07 -22.44 3.77
C ILE A 135 4.24 -22.38 4.75
N ASN A 136 5.38 -21.89 4.29
CA ASN A 136 6.56 -21.68 5.12
C ASN A 136 6.72 -20.19 5.41
N PHE A 137 6.77 -19.83 6.68
CA PHE A 137 7.01 -18.45 7.12
C PHE A 137 8.49 -18.28 7.46
N ARG A 138 8.97 -17.06 7.22
CA ARG A 138 10.30 -16.64 7.67
C ARG A 138 10.29 -16.43 9.18
N GLU A 139 11.32 -16.92 9.86
CA GLU A 139 11.60 -16.51 11.23
C GLU A 139 12.03 -15.03 11.25
N GLN A 140 11.46 -14.26 12.17
CA GLN A 140 11.71 -12.82 12.34
C GLN A 140 12.32 -12.54 13.70
#